data_300ff568e6856ef2a3cf0fa1514c6fa5
#
_entry.id   300ff568e6856ef2a3cf0fa1514c6fa5
#
_cell.length_a   1.000
_cell.length_b   1.000
_cell.length_c   1.000
_cell.angle_alpha   90.00
_cell.angle_beta   90.00
_cell.angle_gamma   90.00
#
_symmetry.space_group_name_H-M   'P 1'
#
loop_
_entity.id
_entity.type
_entity.pdbx_description
1 polymer ?
#
loop_
_entity_poly.entity_id
_entity_poly.type
_entity_poly.pdbx_seq_one_letter_code
_entity_poly.pdbx_strand_id
1 'polypeptide(L)'
;VLAGKTHMAADRETIQRLGIDPDSRAGVLMRQCGFEPHERDDGLHPAALADPDLAYNRYLREQGYESDNSWNEFANSAEGPNGEVLSGWCMRNAKFAARVQEEHSETAYMTNRAMDFIRDSGNKPWCLHLSYIKPHWPYMAPAPYHDLYAPEDVQAPNRSERERRDPHPVRSAFMQHEDSKNFARDAVRETVIPAYMGLVKQIDDHLGRLWKFLEAQGQWENTMIVFTSDHGDYLGDHWLGEKDLFHDESVRIPLLIHDPSPQADATRGTRDSRMVEGIDLVPTVIEWLGGTPPEHRLEGASLLPLLH
;
A
#
# COMPACT_ATOMS: atom_id res chain seq x y z
N VAL A 1 -9.03 11.87 6.98
CA VAL A 1 -8.46 12.35 5.72
C VAL A 1 -7.75 11.21 5.02
N LEU A 2 -7.67 11.22 3.70
CA LEU A 2 -7.02 10.19 2.86
C LEU A 2 -5.83 10.81 2.12
N ALA A 3 -4.67 10.18 2.27
CA ALA A 3 -3.52 10.36 1.40
C ALA A 3 -3.11 8.99 0.82
N GLY A 4 -3.14 8.86 -0.49
CA GLY A 4 -2.79 7.65 -1.22
C GLY A 4 -3.95 6.83 -1.77
N LYS A 5 -3.77 5.52 -1.84
CA LYS A 5 -4.64 4.56 -2.52
C LYS A 5 -5.74 4.01 -1.62
N THR A 6 -6.95 3.85 -2.16
CA THR A 6 -7.99 3.02 -1.55
C THR A 6 -8.45 1.88 -2.45
N HIS A 7 -8.17 1.95 -3.75
CA HIS A 7 -8.66 1.04 -4.80
C HIS A 7 -10.20 0.91 -4.83
N MET A 8 -10.89 1.80 -4.15
CA MET A 8 -12.35 1.82 -4.07
C MET A 8 -12.88 3.21 -4.39
N ALA A 9 -13.87 3.28 -5.24
CA ALA A 9 -14.61 4.49 -5.52
C ALA A 9 -16.06 4.12 -5.79
N ALA A 10 -17.00 4.79 -5.13
CA ALA A 10 -18.40 4.63 -5.48
C ALA A 10 -18.69 5.41 -6.78
N ASP A 11 -19.46 4.78 -7.67
CA ASP A 11 -19.86 5.38 -8.93
C ASP A 11 -20.77 6.60 -8.73
N ARG A 12 -20.48 7.68 -9.47
CA ARG A 12 -21.25 8.95 -9.40
C ARG A 12 -22.72 8.76 -9.73
N GLU A 13 -23.04 7.97 -10.75
CA GLU A 13 -24.43 7.73 -11.15
C GLU A 13 -25.20 6.98 -10.07
N THR A 14 -24.55 6.05 -9.40
CA THR A 14 -25.15 5.32 -8.27
C THR A 14 -25.47 6.27 -7.11
N ILE A 15 -24.57 7.20 -6.77
CA ILE A 15 -24.79 8.20 -5.73
C ILE A 15 -25.95 9.14 -6.12
N GLN A 16 -26.00 9.59 -7.36
CA GLN A 16 -27.12 10.41 -7.87
C GLN A 16 -28.46 9.67 -7.80
N ARG A 17 -28.49 8.38 -8.12
CA ARG A 17 -29.71 7.55 -7.97
C ARG A 17 -30.23 7.46 -6.54
N LEU A 18 -29.34 7.60 -5.56
CA LEU A 18 -29.71 7.70 -4.14
C LEU A 18 -30.20 9.10 -3.74
N GLY A 19 -30.31 10.04 -4.67
CA GLY A 19 -30.72 11.41 -4.41
C GLY A 19 -29.67 12.27 -3.74
N ILE A 20 -28.40 11.85 -3.78
CA ILE A 20 -27.27 12.57 -3.17
C ILE A 20 -26.46 13.23 -4.30
N ASP A 21 -26.16 14.53 -4.12
CA ASP A 21 -25.24 15.23 -5.01
C ASP A 21 -23.81 14.67 -4.81
N PRO A 22 -23.18 14.08 -5.85
CA PRO A 22 -21.82 13.49 -5.76
C PRO A 22 -20.74 14.51 -5.38
N ASP A 23 -20.96 15.79 -5.60
CA ASP A 23 -20.00 16.87 -5.31
C ASP A 23 -20.29 17.54 -3.96
N SER A 24 -21.40 17.20 -3.31
CA SER A 24 -21.62 17.55 -1.90
C SER A 24 -20.62 16.86 -0.99
N ARG A 25 -20.40 17.39 0.23
CA ARG A 25 -19.55 16.73 1.23
C ARG A 25 -19.94 15.26 1.46
N ALA A 26 -21.24 14.98 1.57
CA ALA A 26 -21.74 13.60 1.74
C ALA A 26 -21.40 12.72 0.53
N GLY A 27 -21.60 13.22 -0.70
CA GLY A 27 -21.27 12.53 -1.92
C GLY A 27 -19.77 12.26 -2.07
N VAL A 28 -18.92 13.23 -1.74
CA VAL A 28 -17.45 13.07 -1.74
C VAL A 28 -17.04 12.02 -0.74
N LEU A 29 -17.51 12.05 0.50
CA LEU A 29 -17.19 11.05 1.51
C LEU A 29 -17.62 9.64 1.09
N MET A 30 -18.81 9.48 0.49
CA MET A 30 -19.28 8.20 -0.01
C MET A 30 -18.37 7.66 -1.14
N ARG A 31 -17.89 8.54 -2.01
CA ARG A 31 -16.98 8.17 -3.11
C ARG A 31 -15.57 7.82 -2.63
N GLN A 32 -15.17 8.29 -1.45
CA GLN A 32 -13.84 8.15 -0.89
C GLN A 32 -13.81 7.27 0.36
N CYS A 33 -14.65 6.25 0.41
CA CYS A 33 -14.72 5.29 1.53
C CYS A 33 -14.88 5.92 2.91
N GLY A 34 -15.57 7.07 3.00
CA GLY A 34 -15.75 7.82 4.24
C GLY A 34 -14.65 8.83 4.55
N PHE A 35 -13.63 8.96 3.73
CA PHE A 35 -12.54 9.91 3.93
C PHE A 35 -12.70 11.20 3.14
N GLU A 36 -12.24 12.31 3.70
CA GLU A 36 -11.98 13.52 2.95
C GLU A 36 -10.66 13.36 2.17
N PRO A 37 -10.66 13.49 0.83
CA PRO A 37 -9.44 13.32 0.04
C PRO A 37 -8.52 14.53 0.28
N HIS A 38 -7.27 14.25 0.65
CA HIS A 38 -6.19 15.24 0.71
C HIS A 38 -5.29 15.09 -0.51
N GLU A 39 -4.81 13.87 -0.74
CA GLU A 39 -3.95 13.54 -1.87
C GLU A 39 -4.27 12.12 -2.33
N ARG A 40 -5.21 11.98 -3.28
CA ARG A 40 -5.59 10.67 -3.77
C ARG A 40 -4.65 10.19 -4.87
N ASP A 41 -4.14 8.97 -4.73
CA ASP A 41 -3.33 8.31 -5.74
C ASP A 41 -3.61 6.81 -5.77
N ASP A 42 -4.31 6.36 -6.80
CA ASP A 42 -4.56 4.93 -7.07
C ASP A 42 -3.63 4.37 -8.16
N GLY A 43 -2.64 5.17 -8.60
CA GLY A 43 -1.80 4.89 -9.75
C GLY A 43 -2.52 5.17 -11.08
N LEU A 44 -1.75 5.19 -12.16
CA LEU A 44 -2.26 5.46 -13.50
C LEU A 44 -1.77 4.40 -14.48
N HIS A 45 -2.60 3.37 -14.67
CA HIS A 45 -2.30 2.30 -15.62
C HIS A 45 -2.04 2.86 -17.04
N PRO A 46 -1.13 2.26 -17.86
CA PRO A 46 -0.84 2.70 -19.23
C PRO A 46 -2.07 2.80 -20.13
N ALA A 47 -3.09 1.96 -19.90
CA ALA A 47 -4.35 1.99 -20.63
C ALA A 47 -5.28 3.16 -20.26
N ALA A 48 -4.84 4.08 -19.41
CA ALA A 48 -5.50 5.34 -19.06
C ALA A 48 -6.97 5.17 -18.55
N LEU A 49 -7.21 4.20 -17.71
CA LEU A 49 -8.53 4.04 -17.05
C LEU A 49 -8.71 4.95 -15.83
N ALA A 50 -7.65 5.68 -15.43
CA ALA A 50 -7.65 6.61 -14.31
C ALA A 50 -7.55 8.06 -14.78
N ASP A 51 -7.74 9.00 -13.84
CA ASP A 51 -7.63 10.43 -14.11
C ASP A 51 -6.21 10.79 -14.59
N PRO A 52 -6.03 11.28 -15.83
CA PRO A 52 -4.73 11.65 -16.36
C PRO A 52 -4.10 12.84 -15.63
N ASP A 53 -4.87 13.57 -14.83
CA ASP A 53 -4.41 14.74 -14.09
C ASP A 53 -4.15 14.44 -12.59
N LEU A 54 -3.65 13.24 -12.28
CA LEU A 54 -3.19 12.93 -10.93
C LEU A 54 -2.22 13.98 -10.41
N ALA A 55 -2.37 14.33 -9.13
CA ALA A 55 -1.49 15.32 -8.49
C ALA A 55 -0.03 14.88 -8.53
N TYR A 56 0.26 13.60 -8.38
CA TYR A 56 1.62 13.08 -8.51
C TYR A 56 2.16 13.24 -9.93
N ASN A 57 1.36 13.07 -10.98
CA ASN A 57 1.80 13.37 -12.36
C ASN A 57 2.14 14.84 -12.56
N ARG A 58 1.35 15.78 -11.98
CA ARG A 58 1.67 17.21 -12.00
C ARG A 58 2.98 17.50 -11.27
N TYR A 59 3.13 16.95 -10.06
CA TYR A 59 4.36 17.06 -9.29
C TYR A 59 5.58 16.55 -10.08
N LEU A 60 5.51 15.38 -10.70
CA LEU A 60 6.61 14.85 -11.48
C LEU A 60 6.98 15.77 -12.66
N ARG A 61 5.98 16.33 -13.37
CA ARG A 61 6.26 17.31 -14.42
C ARG A 61 6.95 18.58 -13.90
N GLU A 62 6.55 19.06 -12.73
CA GLU A 62 7.20 20.19 -12.05
C GLU A 62 8.65 19.89 -11.65
N GLN A 63 8.98 18.61 -11.39
CA GLN A 63 10.35 18.15 -11.15
C GLN A 63 11.14 17.85 -12.45
N GLY A 64 10.57 18.13 -13.62
CA GLY A 64 11.24 17.93 -14.91
C GLY A 64 11.04 16.55 -15.56
N TYR A 65 10.18 15.71 -15.02
CA TYR A 65 9.80 14.43 -15.61
C TYR A 65 8.60 14.62 -16.57
N GLU A 66 8.84 15.27 -17.69
CA GLU A 66 7.79 15.66 -18.62
C GLU A 66 7.30 14.49 -19.48
N SER A 67 6.01 14.14 -19.35
CA SER A 67 5.32 13.14 -20.14
C SER A 67 3.81 13.26 -19.96
N ASP A 68 3.04 12.66 -20.85
CA ASP A 68 1.58 12.56 -20.73
C ASP A 68 1.20 11.68 -19.53
N ASN A 69 2.03 10.69 -19.19
CA ASN A 69 1.86 9.81 -18.02
C ASN A 69 3.20 9.60 -17.30
N SER A 70 3.64 10.63 -16.56
CA SER A 70 4.93 10.62 -15.86
C SER A 70 5.03 9.52 -14.81
N TRP A 71 3.92 9.14 -14.17
CA TRP A 71 3.83 7.98 -13.27
C TRP A 71 4.27 6.69 -13.98
N ASN A 72 3.77 6.43 -15.18
CA ASN A 72 4.13 5.24 -15.95
C ASN A 72 5.54 5.33 -16.53
N GLU A 73 5.89 6.49 -17.12
CA GLU A 73 7.10 6.62 -17.93
C GLU A 73 8.37 6.88 -17.12
N PHE A 74 8.23 7.30 -15.86
CA PHE A 74 9.38 7.55 -14.99
C PHE A 74 9.32 6.73 -13.70
N ALA A 75 8.23 6.78 -12.95
CA ALA A 75 8.16 6.08 -11.67
C ALA A 75 8.02 4.55 -11.85
N ASN A 76 7.44 4.10 -12.96
CA ASN A 76 7.22 2.68 -13.25
C ASN A 76 7.89 2.20 -14.54
N SER A 77 9.02 2.79 -14.88
CA SER A 77 9.90 2.36 -15.97
C SER A 77 11.36 2.50 -15.56
N ALA A 78 12.24 1.85 -16.31
CA ALA A 78 13.68 1.92 -16.15
C ALA A 78 14.37 2.39 -17.44
N GLU A 79 15.64 2.76 -17.33
CA GLU A 79 16.51 2.96 -18.49
C GLU A 79 17.34 1.70 -18.70
N GLY A 80 17.31 1.20 -19.93
CA GLY A 80 18.11 0.05 -20.33
C GLY A 80 19.55 0.44 -20.68
N PRO A 81 20.43 -0.56 -20.90
CA PRO A 81 21.85 -0.33 -21.15
C PRO A 81 22.18 0.54 -22.38
N ASN A 82 21.25 0.65 -23.32
CA ASN A 82 21.41 1.45 -24.53
C ASN A 82 20.59 2.75 -24.48
N GLY A 83 20.07 3.16 -23.31
CA GLY A 83 19.23 4.33 -23.15
C GLY A 83 17.75 4.12 -23.52
N GLU A 84 17.33 2.89 -23.84
CA GLU A 84 15.94 2.56 -24.12
C GLU A 84 15.08 2.58 -22.84
N VAL A 85 13.81 3.00 -22.97
CA VAL A 85 12.85 2.95 -21.87
C VAL A 85 12.32 1.52 -21.71
N LEU A 86 12.54 0.94 -20.55
CA LEU A 86 12.08 -0.38 -20.16
C LEU A 86 10.83 -0.28 -19.30
N SER A 87 9.72 -0.85 -19.75
CA SER A 87 8.46 -0.84 -19.01
C SER A 87 8.57 -1.68 -17.74
N GLY A 88 8.16 -1.11 -16.60
CA GLY A 88 8.07 -1.82 -15.31
C GLY A 88 6.96 -2.88 -15.28
N TRP A 89 6.00 -2.83 -16.22
CA TRP A 89 4.99 -3.87 -16.40
C TRP A 89 5.59 -5.20 -16.89
N CYS A 90 6.83 -5.18 -17.36
CA CYS A 90 7.59 -6.38 -17.68
C CYS A 90 8.45 -6.78 -16.48
N MET A 91 8.05 -7.78 -15.72
CA MET A 91 8.71 -8.23 -14.47
C MET A 91 10.23 -8.45 -14.59
N ARG A 92 10.73 -8.88 -15.77
CA ARG A 92 12.17 -9.01 -16.05
C ARG A 92 12.96 -7.71 -15.90
N ASN A 93 12.28 -6.56 -15.95
CA ASN A 93 12.90 -5.25 -15.84
C ASN A 93 13.00 -4.76 -14.39
N ALA A 94 12.42 -5.46 -13.42
CA ALA A 94 12.44 -5.09 -12.00
C ALA A 94 13.85 -4.95 -11.39
N LYS A 95 14.85 -5.57 -12.01
CA LYS A 95 16.27 -5.47 -11.61
C LYS A 95 16.93 -4.13 -11.93
N PHE A 96 16.29 -3.28 -12.71
CA PHE A 96 16.82 -1.95 -13.04
C PHE A 96 16.18 -0.88 -12.15
N ALA A 97 16.94 0.18 -11.89
CA ALA A 97 16.41 1.33 -11.15
C ALA A 97 15.26 2.00 -11.90
N ALA A 98 14.23 2.42 -11.17
CA ALA A 98 13.24 3.34 -11.72
C ALA A 98 13.93 4.60 -12.24
N ARG A 99 13.39 5.20 -13.32
CA ARG A 99 13.92 6.44 -13.92
C ARG A 99 13.70 7.67 -13.04
N VAL A 100 12.77 7.58 -12.08
CA VAL A 100 12.56 8.63 -11.09
C VAL A 100 13.63 8.55 -10.00
N GLN A 101 14.12 9.69 -9.54
CA GLN A 101 14.99 9.77 -8.37
C GLN A 101 14.18 9.39 -7.11
N GLU A 102 14.87 8.85 -6.10
CA GLU A 102 14.23 8.37 -4.88
C GLU A 102 13.38 9.46 -4.20
N GLU A 103 13.92 10.64 -4.06
CA GLU A 103 13.26 11.80 -3.41
C GLU A 103 11.98 12.28 -4.14
N HIS A 104 11.83 11.91 -5.40
CA HIS A 104 10.65 12.20 -6.22
C HIS A 104 9.76 10.97 -6.43
N SER A 105 10.13 9.81 -5.85
CA SER A 105 9.31 8.60 -5.94
C SER A 105 7.93 8.79 -5.31
N GLU A 106 6.98 7.96 -5.72
CA GLU A 106 5.62 7.98 -5.19
C GLU A 106 5.58 7.80 -3.66
N THR A 107 6.42 6.91 -3.11
CA THR A 107 6.54 6.69 -1.66
C THR A 107 7.05 7.95 -0.95
N ALA A 108 8.09 8.61 -1.49
CA ALA A 108 8.63 9.85 -0.95
C ALA A 108 7.60 10.98 -1.03
N TYR A 109 6.96 11.14 -2.18
CA TYR A 109 5.93 12.14 -2.42
C TYR A 109 4.78 11.98 -1.42
N MET A 110 4.21 10.79 -1.28
CA MET A 110 3.08 10.54 -0.41
C MET A 110 3.43 10.77 1.07
N THR A 111 4.64 10.39 1.48
CA THR A 111 5.16 10.70 2.83
C THR A 111 5.24 12.20 3.06
N ASN A 112 5.72 12.97 2.09
CA ASN A 112 5.78 14.42 2.17
C ASN A 112 4.37 15.04 2.29
N ARG A 113 3.39 14.55 1.51
CA ARG A 113 1.99 15.01 1.61
C ARG A 113 1.38 14.70 2.98
N ALA A 114 1.69 13.52 3.56
CA ALA A 114 1.28 13.19 4.92
C ALA A 114 1.87 14.17 5.96
N MET A 115 3.16 14.47 5.87
CA MET A 115 3.82 15.44 6.76
C MET A 115 3.26 16.85 6.60
N ASP A 116 2.94 17.28 5.38
CA ASP A 116 2.32 18.59 5.13
C ASP A 116 0.92 18.66 5.76
N PHE A 117 0.09 17.63 5.57
CA PHE A 117 -1.24 17.55 6.19
C PHE A 117 -1.15 17.65 7.73
N ILE A 118 -0.23 16.90 8.35
CA ILE A 118 -0.05 16.93 9.81
C ILE A 118 0.39 18.33 10.27
N ARG A 119 1.33 18.96 9.56
CA ARG A 119 1.81 20.32 9.83
C ARG A 119 0.68 21.34 9.74
N ASP A 120 -0.11 21.27 8.67
CA ASP A 120 -1.21 22.21 8.41
C ASP A 120 -2.38 22.02 9.39
N SER A 121 -2.53 20.84 9.96
CA SER A 121 -3.51 20.55 11.01
C SER A 121 -3.16 21.30 12.32
N GLY A 122 -1.90 21.59 12.57
CA GLY A 122 -1.42 22.30 13.76
C GLY A 122 -1.85 21.57 15.04
N ASN A 123 -2.60 22.27 15.89
CA ASN A 123 -3.11 21.70 17.15
C ASN A 123 -4.51 21.08 17.04
N LYS A 124 -5.09 21.00 15.85
CA LYS A 124 -6.40 20.39 15.66
C LYS A 124 -6.28 18.86 15.66
N PRO A 125 -7.26 18.15 16.25
CA PRO A 125 -7.31 16.69 16.12
C PRO A 125 -7.39 16.27 14.66
N TRP A 126 -6.65 15.25 14.28
CA TRP A 126 -6.66 14.71 12.92
C TRP A 126 -6.68 13.18 12.93
N CYS A 127 -7.18 12.61 11.86
CA CYS A 127 -7.09 11.20 11.53
C CYS A 127 -6.64 11.12 10.06
N LEU A 128 -5.51 10.47 9.81
CA LEU A 128 -4.92 10.30 8.49
C LEU A 128 -4.84 8.82 8.14
N HIS A 129 -5.47 8.45 7.03
CA HIS A 129 -5.21 7.19 6.34
C HIS A 129 -4.15 7.46 5.27
N LEU A 130 -2.92 7.05 5.56
CA LEU A 130 -1.81 7.12 4.62
C LEU A 130 -1.64 5.75 3.97
N SER A 131 -1.78 5.68 2.65
CA SER A 131 -1.72 4.44 1.90
C SER A 131 -0.71 4.54 0.75
N TYR A 132 0.36 3.76 0.82
CA TYR A 132 1.31 3.62 -0.27
C TYR A 132 0.82 2.60 -1.30
N ILE A 133 1.04 2.85 -2.58
CA ILE A 133 0.81 1.85 -3.64
C ILE A 133 1.88 0.76 -3.56
N LYS A 134 3.14 1.15 -3.37
CA LYS A 134 4.24 0.19 -3.22
C LYS A 134 4.09 -0.60 -1.91
N PRO A 135 4.51 -1.88 -1.90
CA PRO A 135 5.28 -2.61 -2.93
C PRO A 135 4.45 -3.27 -4.04
N HIS A 136 3.17 -2.90 -4.21
CA HIS A 136 2.30 -3.41 -5.28
C HIS A 136 2.97 -3.25 -6.67
N TRP A 137 2.67 -4.18 -7.57
CA TRP A 137 3.09 -4.14 -8.96
C TRP A 137 2.70 -2.82 -9.67
N PRO A 138 3.54 -2.26 -10.57
CA PRO A 138 4.85 -2.73 -11.06
C PRO A 138 5.97 -2.65 -10.02
N TYR A 139 6.81 -3.71 -9.99
CA TYR A 139 7.89 -3.84 -9.00
C TYR A 139 9.13 -3.02 -9.41
N MET A 140 8.98 -1.70 -9.49
CA MET A 140 10.06 -0.80 -9.86
C MET A 140 10.52 0.00 -8.64
N ALA A 141 11.74 -0.25 -8.20
CA ALA A 141 12.35 0.46 -7.09
C ALA A 141 13.33 1.53 -7.61
N PRO A 142 13.34 2.74 -7.02
CA PRO A 142 14.35 3.73 -7.36
C PRO A 142 15.73 3.34 -6.80
N ALA A 143 16.80 3.93 -7.35
CA ALA A 143 18.11 3.82 -6.73
C ALA A 143 18.12 4.54 -5.35
N PRO A 144 18.78 4.02 -4.30
CA PRO A 144 19.57 2.78 -4.29
C PRO A 144 18.78 1.49 -4.02
N TYR A 145 17.48 1.57 -3.76
CA TYR A 145 16.65 0.47 -3.27
C TYR A 145 16.55 -0.71 -4.25
N HIS A 146 16.70 -0.47 -5.56
CA HIS A 146 16.64 -1.52 -6.58
C HIS A 146 17.76 -2.56 -6.48
N ASP A 147 18.87 -2.23 -5.81
CA ASP A 147 20.11 -3.03 -5.75
C ASP A 147 20.56 -3.34 -4.31
N LEU A 148 19.66 -3.24 -3.34
CA LEU A 148 19.95 -3.54 -1.93
C LEU A 148 19.95 -5.04 -1.62
N TYR A 149 19.24 -5.82 -2.40
CA TYR A 149 19.07 -7.25 -2.22
C TYR A 149 19.44 -7.99 -3.52
N ALA A 150 19.88 -9.23 -3.38
CA ALA A 150 20.36 -10.06 -4.48
C ALA A 150 19.50 -11.33 -4.65
N PRO A 151 19.59 -12.03 -5.78
CA PRO A 151 18.89 -13.31 -5.98
C PRO A 151 19.18 -14.34 -4.88
N GLU A 152 20.36 -14.27 -4.25
CA GLU A 152 20.78 -15.14 -3.16
C GLU A 152 20.00 -14.92 -1.86
N ASP A 153 19.36 -13.78 -1.71
CA ASP A 153 18.52 -13.44 -0.56
C ASP A 153 17.10 -14.01 -0.71
N VAL A 154 16.75 -14.52 -1.91
CA VAL A 154 15.40 -15.02 -2.20
C VAL A 154 15.23 -16.42 -1.61
N GLN A 155 14.26 -16.56 -0.71
CA GLN A 155 13.93 -17.85 -0.12
C GLN A 155 13.29 -18.78 -1.13
N ALA A 156 13.48 -20.10 -0.89
CA ALA A 156 12.80 -21.13 -1.67
C ALA A 156 11.26 -20.95 -1.56
N PRO A 157 10.51 -21.12 -2.67
CA PRO A 157 9.07 -20.95 -2.66
C PRO A 157 8.35 -22.04 -1.86
N ASN A 158 7.29 -21.66 -1.19
CA ASN A 158 6.34 -22.57 -0.59
C ASN A 158 5.39 -23.13 -1.66
N ARG A 159 5.84 -24.12 -2.42
CA ARG A 159 5.04 -24.74 -3.49
C ARG A 159 5.45 -26.18 -3.76
N SER A 160 4.54 -27.01 -4.23
CA SER A 160 4.79 -28.42 -4.55
C SER A 160 4.18 -28.81 -5.89
N GLU A 161 4.76 -29.81 -6.56
CA GLU A 161 4.20 -30.37 -7.80
C GLU A 161 2.83 -31.03 -7.60
N ARG A 162 2.51 -31.46 -6.38
CA ARG A 162 1.17 -32.00 -6.06
C ARG A 162 0.09 -30.96 -6.29
N GLU A 163 0.35 -29.70 -5.98
CA GLU A 163 -0.59 -28.58 -6.13
C GLU A 163 -0.95 -28.30 -7.60
N ARG A 164 -0.07 -28.66 -8.54
CA ARG A 164 -0.28 -28.47 -9.98
C ARG A 164 -0.96 -29.66 -10.66
N ARG A 165 -0.85 -30.88 -10.09
CA ARG A 165 -1.36 -32.09 -10.75
C ARG A 165 -2.88 -32.20 -10.77
N ASP A 166 -3.51 -31.80 -9.67
CA ASP A 166 -4.96 -31.87 -9.52
C ASP A 166 -5.46 -30.68 -8.67
N PRO A 167 -5.35 -29.46 -9.19
CA PRO A 167 -5.77 -28.27 -8.47
C PRO A 167 -7.29 -28.17 -8.43
N HIS A 168 -7.83 -27.60 -7.35
CA HIS A 168 -9.23 -27.18 -7.33
C HIS A 168 -9.52 -26.24 -8.53
N PRO A 169 -10.70 -26.34 -9.19
CA PRO A 169 -10.99 -25.57 -10.41
C PRO A 169 -10.73 -24.05 -10.28
N VAL A 170 -11.11 -23.43 -9.16
CA VAL A 170 -10.85 -22.01 -8.90
C VAL A 170 -9.34 -21.74 -8.90
N ARG A 171 -8.55 -22.52 -8.15
CA ARG A 171 -7.10 -22.37 -8.10
C ARG A 171 -6.46 -22.59 -9.48
N SER A 172 -6.96 -23.58 -10.23
CA SER A 172 -6.51 -23.85 -11.61
C SER A 172 -6.70 -22.61 -12.49
N ALA A 173 -7.83 -21.91 -12.36
CA ALA A 173 -8.08 -20.67 -13.09
C ALA A 173 -7.07 -19.58 -12.73
N PHE A 174 -6.81 -19.34 -11.43
CA PHE A 174 -5.80 -18.36 -10.98
C PHE A 174 -4.38 -18.71 -11.43
N MET A 175 -4.00 -19.97 -11.46
CA MET A 175 -2.73 -20.42 -12.04
C MET A 175 -2.58 -20.09 -13.55
N GLN A 176 -3.67 -19.78 -14.25
CA GLN A 176 -3.65 -19.38 -15.66
C GLN A 176 -3.51 -17.87 -15.84
N HIS A 177 -3.63 -17.06 -14.80
CA HIS A 177 -3.37 -15.63 -14.87
C HIS A 177 -1.91 -15.37 -15.26
N GLU A 178 -1.66 -14.26 -15.94
CA GLU A 178 -0.33 -13.92 -16.44
C GLU A 178 0.69 -13.81 -15.30
N ASP A 179 0.30 -13.20 -14.20
CA ASP A 179 1.16 -13.02 -13.02
C ASP A 179 1.57 -14.37 -12.42
N SER A 180 0.63 -15.29 -12.24
CA SER A 180 0.92 -16.64 -11.75
C SER A 180 1.84 -17.40 -12.69
N LYS A 181 1.63 -17.32 -14.01
CA LYS A 181 2.52 -17.91 -15.02
C LYS A 181 3.93 -17.32 -14.99
N ASN A 182 4.03 -16.03 -14.74
CA ASN A 182 5.30 -15.35 -14.59
C ASN A 182 6.03 -15.84 -13.34
N PHE A 183 5.39 -15.79 -12.18
CA PHE A 183 5.98 -16.20 -10.91
C PHE A 183 6.17 -17.71 -10.75
N ALA A 184 5.56 -18.54 -11.60
CA ALA A 184 5.86 -19.96 -11.66
C ALA A 184 7.31 -20.26 -12.07
N ARG A 185 8.03 -19.29 -12.61
CA ARG A 185 9.43 -19.39 -13.07
C ARG A 185 10.36 -18.82 -12.01
N ASP A 186 11.35 -19.61 -11.53
CA ASP A 186 12.30 -19.16 -10.52
C ASP A 186 13.09 -17.93 -10.95
N ALA A 187 13.49 -17.82 -12.21
CA ALA A 187 14.19 -16.66 -12.74
C ALA A 187 13.38 -15.34 -12.64
N VAL A 188 12.04 -15.41 -12.64
CA VAL A 188 11.19 -14.22 -12.39
C VAL A 188 11.19 -13.88 -10.92
N ARG A 189 11.07 -14.88 -10.03
CA ARG A 189 11.14 -14.68 -8.58
C ARG A 189 12.49 -14.08 -8.17
N GLU A 190 13.58 -14.61 -8.65
CA GLU A 190 14.95 -14.14 -8.41
C GLU A 190 15.20 -12.71 -8.94
N THR A 191 14.40 -12.25 -9.90
CA THR A 191 14.47 -10.87 -10.41
C THR A 191 13.56 -9.92 -9.63
N VAL A 192 12.34 -10.34 -9.30
CA VAL A 192 11.31 -9.46 -8.73
C VAL A 192 11.45 -9.34 -7.23
N ILE A 193 11.71 -10.44 -6.51
CA ILE A 193 11.70 -10.44 -5.04
C ILE A 193 12.76 -9.48 -4.46
N PRO A 194 14.00 -9.40 -4.98
CA PRO A 194 14.96 -8.38 -4.54
C PRO A 194 14.44 -6.95 -4.66
N ALA A 195 13.80 -6.60 -5.79
CA ALA A 195 13.20 -5.29 -5.99
C ALA A 195 12.01 -5.05 -5.03
N TYR A 196 11.17 -6.06 -4.80
CA TYR A 196 10.08 -6.02 -3.83
C TYR A 196 10.61 -5.75 -2.40
N MET A 197 11.67 -6.45 -1.99
CA MET A 197 12.33 -6.21 -0.70
C MET A 197 12.90 -4.79 -0.62
N GLY A 198 13.47 -4.27 -1.71
CA GLY A 198 13.92 -2.89 -1.82
C GLY A 198 12.79 -1.89 -1.64
N LEU A 199 11.63 -2.12 -2.25
CA LEU A 199 10.44 -1.28 -2.07
C LEU A 199 9.93 -1.30 -0.63
N VAL A 200 9.92 -2.47 0.03
CA VAL A 200 9.58 -2.58 1.46
C VAL A 200 10.58 -1.78 2.31
N LYS A 201 11.88 -1.87 2.00
CA LYS A 201 12.90 -1.09 2.71
C LYS A 201 12.72 0.41 2.50
N GLN A 202 12.35 0.87 1.31
CA GLN A 202 12.03 2.27 1.06
C GLN A 202 10.88 2.76 1.93
N ILE A 203 9.80 1.98 2.03
CA ILE A 203 8.66 2.30 2.91
C ILE A 203 9.12 2.41 4.37
N ASP A 204 9.92 1.47 4.85
CA ASP A 204 10.45 1.46 6.21
C ASP A 204 11.25 2.76 6.50
N ASP A 205 12.12 3.18 5.59
CA ASP A 205 12.88 4.42 5.73
C ASP A 205 11.97 5.66 5.76
N HIS A 206 10.94 5.69 4.91
CA HIS A 206 9.98 6.79 4.88
C HIS A 206 9.07 6.83 6.11
N LEU A 207 8.67 5.69 6.66
CA LEU A 207 7.99 5.62 7.96
C LEU A 207 8.90 6.15 9.07
N GLY A 208 10.17 5.78 9.06
CA GLY A 208 11.18 6.33 9.98
C GLY A 208 11.29 7.86 9.88
N ARG A 209 11.20 8.45 8.68
CA ARG A 209 11.14 9.90 8.47
C ARG A 209 9.87 10.52 9.07
N LEU A 210 8.73 9.88 8.84
CA LEU A 210 7.44 10.35 9.36
C LEU A 210 7.41 10.30 10.89
N TRP A 211 7.95 9.27 11.50
CA TRP A 211 8.02 9.16 12.97
C TRP A 211 8.91 10.23 13.59
N LYS A 212 10.11 10.45 13.04
CA LYS A 212 10.98 11.56 13.46
C LYS A 212 10.30 12.92 13.30
N PHE A 213 9.47 13.08 12.27
CA PHE A 213 8.69 14.30 12.07
C PHE A 213 7.64 14.46 13.18
N LEU A 214 6.90 13.41 13.55
CA LEU A 214 5.94 13.44 14.67
C LEU A 214 6.62 13.77 16.00
N GLU A 215 7.80 13.18 16.26
CA GLU A 215 8.61 13.51 17.44
C GLU A 215 9.01 14.99 17.44
N ALA A 216 9.52 15.51 16.33
CA ALA A 216 9.92 16.90 16.19
C ALA A 216 8.77 17.90 16.33
N GLN A 217 7.54 17.48 15.98
CA GLN A 217 6.32 18.26 16.18
C GLN A 217 5.73 18.11 17.60
N GLY A 218 6.31 17.26 18.45
CA GLY A 218 5.78 16.96 19.79
C GLY A 218 4.43 16.22 19.76
N GLN A 219 4.15 15.49 18.66
CA GLN A 219 2.89 14.78 18.47
C GLN A 219 3.00 13.26 18.67
N TRP A 220 4.22 12.72 18.78
CA TRP A 220 4.45 11.29 18.95
C TRP A 220 3.72 10.71 20.18
N GLU A 221 3.81 11.39 21.33
CA GLU A 221 3.18 10.95 22.58
C GLU A 221 1.65 11.15 22.62
N ASN A 222 1.07 11.59 21.54
CA ASN A 222 -0.38 11.82 21.42
C ASN A 222 -0.97 11.28 20.11
N THR A 223 -0.25 10.41 19.42
CA THR A 223 -0.69 9.86 18.14
C THR A 223 -0.71 8.34 18.20
N MET A 224 -1.88 7.72 18.06
CA MET A 224 -1.99 6.29 17.78
C MET A 224 -1.53 6.04 16.35
N ILE A 225 -0.66 5.05 16.16
CA ILE A 225 -0.20 4.63 14.84
C ILE A 225 -0.62 3.18 14.64
N VAL A 226 -1.30 2.91 13.54
CA VAL A 226 -1.63 1.57 13.07
C VAL A 226 -0.94 1.35 11.73
N PHE A 227 -0.02 0.39 11.68
CA PHE A 227 0.63 -0.04 10.45
C PHE A 227 0.07 -1.41 10.05
N THR A 228 -0.43 -1.50 8.82
CA THR A 228 -0.99 -2.73 8.26
C THR A 228 -0.90 -2.72 6.73
N SER A 229 -1.36 -3.78 6.09
CA SER A 229 -1.57 -3.89 4.64
C SER A 229 -3.00 -4.32 4.36
N ASP A 230 -3.49 -4.08 3.16
CA ASP A 230 -4.79 -4.57 2.68
C ASP A 230 -4.75 -6.07 2.32
N HIS A 231 -3.63 -6.56 1.79
CA HIS A 231 -3.37 -7.96 1.46
C HIS A 231 -1.86 -8.21 1.39
N GLY A 232 -1.46 -9.46 1.27
CA GLY A 232 -0.10 -9.86 0.95
C GLY A 232 0.12 -10.06 -0.55
N ASP A 233 1.17 -10.80 -0.93
CA ASP A 233 1.49 -11.15 -2.30
C ASP A 233 2.10 -12.56 -2.33
N TYR A 234 1.67 -13.39 -3.26
CA TYR A 234 2.17 -14.76 -3.40
C TYR A 234 3.62 -14.85 -3.85
N LEU A 235 4.07 -13.95 -4.71
CA LEU A 235 5.44 -13.91 -5.24
C LEU A 235 5.96 -15.29 -5.71
N GLY A 236 5.07 -16.17 -6.17
CA GLY A 236 5.37 -17.50 -6.68
C GLY A 236 5.09 -18.65 -5.72
N ASP A 237 4.73 -18.39 -4.48
CA ASP A 237 4.25 -19.41 -3.57
C ASP A 237 2.94 -20.00 -4.09
N HIS A 238 2.72 -21.28 -3.83
CA HIS A 238 1.57 -22.03 -4.35
C HIS A 238 1.39 -21.97 -5.87
N TRP A 239 2.44 -21.59 -6.64
CA TRP A 239 2.40 -21.36 -8.10
C TRP A 239 1.53 -20.17 -8.51
N LEU A 240 1.36 -19.21 -7.61
CA LEU A 240 0.50 -18.03 -7.78
C LEU A 240 1.33 -16.75 -7.79
N GLY A 241 0.77 -15.70 -8.37
CA GLY A 241 1.22 -14.32 -8.28
C GLY A 241 0.10 -13.45 -7.75
N GLU A 242 0.42 -12.26 -7.29
CA GLU A 242 -0.51 -11.30 -6.67
C GLU A 242 -1.24 -11.87 -5.43
N LYS A 243 -2.53 -11.70 -5.34
CA LYS A 243 -3.43 -12.04 -4.23
C LYS A 243 -4.61 -12.89 -4.74
N ASP A 244 -5.77 -12.76 -4.23
CA ASP A 244 -7.06 -13.30 -4.72
C ASP A 244 -7.52 -14.64 -4.12
N LEU A 245 -6.66 -15.38 -3.43
CA LEU A 245 -7.05 -16.59 -2.70
C LEU A 245 -6.69 -16.47 -1.23
N PHE A 246 -7.02 -17.50 -0.42
CA PHE A 246 -7.00 -17.43 1.05
C PHE A 246 -5.82 -18.21 1.68
N HIS A 247 -4.65 -18.21 1.01
CA HIS A 247 -3.42 -18.74 1.63
C HIS A 247 -2.78 -17.67 2.53
N ASP A 248 -1.95 -18.09 3.47
CA ASP A 248 -1.27 -17.19 4.41
C ASP A 248 -0.55 -16.04 3.71
N GLU A 249 0.06 -16.29 2.57
CA GLU A 249 0.81 -15.30 1.78
C GLU A 249 -0.06 -14.13 1.32
N SER A 250 -1.34 -14.34 1.12
CA SER A 250 -2.31 -13.31 0.72
C SER A 250 -3.03 -12.68 1.90
N VAL A 251 -3.43 -13.47 2.92
CA VAL A 251 -4.33 -13.00 3.97
C VAL A 251 -3.66 -12.70 5.31
N ARG A 252 -2.45 -13.21 5.54
CA ARG A 252 -1.69 -12.96 6.76
C ARG A 252 -0.85 -11.71 6.65
N ILE A 253 -1.51 -10.57 6.80
CA ILE A 253 -0.90 -9.24 6.70
C ILE A 253 -0.25 -8.81 8.02
N PRO A 254 0.73 -7.89 8.00
CA PRO A 254 1.28 -7.32 9.21
C PRO A 254 0.24 -6.48 9.95
N LEU A 255 0.31 -6.46 11.28
CA LEU A 255 -0.39 -5.50 12.11
C LEU A 255 0.51 -5.07 13.26
N LEU A 256 0.87 -3.79 13.29
CA LEU A 256 1.59 -3.17 14.39
C LEU A 256 0.78 -1.97 14.88
N ILE A 257 0.59 -1.88 16.19
CA ILE A 257 -0.15 -0.78 16.82
C ILE A 257 0.77 -0.12 17.84
N HIS A 258 0.99 1.18 17.68
CA HIS A 258 1.55 2.04 18.70
C HIS A 258 0.40 2.80 19.35
N ASP A 259 0.10 2.47 20.58
CA ASP A 259 -0.82 3.25 21.42
C ASP A 259 0.03 4.10 22.39
N PRO A 260 -0.06 5.43 22.32
CA PRO A 260 0.74 6.31 23.18
C PRO A 260 0.21 6.35 24.63
N SER A 261 -0.98 5.82 24.90
CA SER A 261 -1.60 5.92 26.21
C SER A 261 -0.85 5.12 27.29
N PRO A 262 -0.83 5.57 28.54
CA PRO A 262 -0.21 4.82 29.65
C PRO A 262 -0.84 3.44 29.88
N GLN A 263 -2.08 3.22 29.47
CA GLN A 263 -2.76 1.93 29.58
C GLN A 263 -2.04 0.83 28.78
N ALA A 264 -1.36 1.21 27.70
CA ALA A 264 -0.60 0.30 26.85
C ALA A 264 0.83 0.01 27.34
N ASP A 265 1.29 0.60 28.43
CA ASP A 265 2.69 0.46 28.88
C ASP A 265 3.09 -1.00 29.17
N ALA A 266 2.16 -1.80 29.68
CA ALA A 266 2.42 -3.20 30.01
C ALA A 266 2.57 -4.10 28.78
N THR A 267 2.03 -3.70 27.63
CA THR A 267 2.01 -4.47 26.38
C THR A 267 2.99 -3.95 25.35
N ARG A 268 3.66 -2.82 25.59
CA ARG A 268 4.65 -2.27 24.65
C ARG A 268 5.76 -3.26 24.33
N GLY A 269 6.07 -3.40 23.03
CA GLY A 269 7.12 -4.30 22.57
C GLY A 269 6.75 -5.79 22.65
N THR A 270 5.53 -6.14 23.00
CA THR A 270 5.05 -7.53 23.02
C THR A 270 4.60 -7.97 21.63
N ARG A 271 4.46 -9.30 21.49
CA ARG A 271 3.81 -9.94 20.33
C ARG A 271 2.62 -10.73 20.81
N ASP A 272 1.50 -10.56 20.14
CA ASP A 272 0.27 -11.33 20.39
C ASP A 272 0.01 -12.29 19.23
N SER A 273 -0.36 -13.53 19.51
CA SER A 273 -0.65 -14.57 18.52
C SER A 273 -2.14 -14.82 18.34
N ARG A 274 -3.00 -14.04 19.01
CA ARG A 274 -4.45 -14.15 18.82
C ARG A 274 -4.85 -13.76 17.41
N MET A 275 -5.90 -14.39 16.90
CA MET A 275 -6.46 -14.07 15.61
C MET A 275 -7.13 -12.71 15.68
N VAL A 276 -6.75 -11.82 14.77
CA VAL A 276 -7.33 -10.47 14.58
C VAL A 276 -7.53 -10.23 13.09
N GLU A 277 -8.46 -9.36 12.75
CA GLU A 277 -8.81 -9.07 11.36
C GLU A 277 -8.81 -7.55 11.09
N GLY A 278 -8.70 -7.16 9.83
CA GLY A 278 -8.76 -5.73 9.45
C GLY A 278 -10.05 -5.03 9.88
N ILE A 279 -11.17 -5.77 10.00
CA ILE A 279 -12.46 -5.24 10.47
C ILE A 279 -12.42 -4.82 11.96
N ASP A 280 -11.45 -5.28 12.73
CA ASP A 280 -11.28 -4.93 14.16
C ASP A 280 -10.70 -3.52 14.34
N LEU A 281 -10.10 -2.94 13.30
CA LEU A 281 -9.45 -1.63 13.40
C LEU A 281 -10.44 -0.50 13.62
N VAL A 282 -11.58 -0.51 12.92
CA VAL A 282 -12.58 0.58 13.04
C VAL A 282 -13.17 0.65 14.43
N PRO A 283 -13.69 -0.45 15.03
CA PRO A 283 -14.17 -0.43 16.42
C PRO A 283 -13.07 -0.05 17.42
N THR A 284 -11.82 -0.47 17.19
CA THR A 284 -10.68 -0.11 18.04
C THR A 284 -10.45 1.41 18.04
N VAL A 285 -10.42 2.05 16.87
CA VAL A 285 -10.22 3.50 16.77
C VAL A 285 -11.38 4.28 17.40
N ILE A 286 -12.63 3.83 17.19
CA ILE A 286 -13.80 4.49 17.78
C ILE A 286 -13.73 4.43 19.31
N GLU A 287 -13.42 3.27 19.87
CA GLU A 287 -13.34 3.09 21.33
C GLU A 287 -12.13 3.84 21.92
N TRP A 288 -10.98 3.84 21.26
CA TRP A 288 -9.80 4.60 21.67
C TRP A 288 -10.09 6.10 21.75
N LEU A 289 -10.93 6.62 20.83
CA LEU A 289 -11.41 8.02 20.84
C LEU A 289 -12.52 8.28 21.87
N GLY A 290 -12.89 7.29 22.71
CA GLY A 290 -13.95 7.40 23.71
C GLY A 290 -15.37 7.27 23.16
N GLY A 291 -15.53 6.79 21.93
CA GLY A 291 -16.82 6.48 21.32
C GLY A 291 -17.30 5.06 21.64
N THR A 292 -18.52 4.76 21.24
CA THR A 292 -19.10 3.40 21.32
C THR A 292 -19.27 2.86 19.90
N PRO A 293 -18.59 1.75 19.54
CA PRO A 293 -18.78 1.13 18.23
C PRO A 293 -20.23 0.69 18.01
N PRO A 294 -20.85 1.00 16.86
CA PRO A 294 -22.22 0.59 16.57
C PRO A 294 -22.26 -0.91 16.18
N GLU A 295 -22.56 -1.79 17.13
CA GLU A 295 -22.58 -3.26 16.95
C GLU A 295 -23.43 -3.75 15.77
N HIS A 296 -24.51 -3.02 15.44
CA HIS A 296 -25.38 -3.36 14.29
C HIS A 296 -24.76 -3.03 12.92
N ARG A 297 -23.57 -2.44 12.87
CA ARG A 297 -22.86 -2.04 11.63
C ARG A 297 -21.45 -2.56 11.54
N LEU A 298 -20.82 -2.90 12.66
CA LEU A 298 -19.44 -3.35 12.73
C LEU A 298 -19.41 -4.77 13.27
N GLU A 299 -18.88 -5.70 12.49
CA GLU A 299 -18.75 -7.11 12.85
C GLU A 299 -17.46 -7.39 13.63
N GLY A 300 -16.45 -6.51 13.49
CA GLY A 300 -15.18 -6.62 14.19
C GLY A 300 -15.28 -6.26 15.68
N ALA A 301 -14.31 -6.69 16.46
CA ALA A 301 -14.16 -6.39 17.87
C ALA A 301 -13.00 -5.43 18.14
N SER A 302 -13.12 -4.57 19.15
CA SER A 302 -12.02 -3.68 19.55
C SER A 302 -10.80 -4.47 20.02
N LEU A 303 -9.62 -4.04 19.58
CA LEU A 303 -8.32 -4.57 20.00
C LEU A 303 -7.80 -3.93 21.30
N LEU A 304 -8.48 -2.92 21.86
CA LEU A 304 -8.03 -2.28 23.11
C LEU A 304 -7.80 -3.27 24.26
N PRO A 305 -8.63 -4.32 24.46
CA PRO A 305 -8.35 -5.33 25.49
C PRO A 305 -7.07 -6.14 25.24
N LEU A 306 -6.46 -6.06 24.06
CA LEU A 306 -5.17 -6.65 23.74
C LEU A 306 -4.01 -5.66 23.96
N LEU A 307 -4.31 -4.37 23.89
CA LEU A 307 -3.33 -3.29 24.02
C LEU A 307 -3.20 -2.82 25.48
N HIS A 308 -4.26 -2.94 26.26
CA HIS A 308 -4.35 -2.55 27.67
C HIS A 308 -4.37 -3.78 28.58
#